data_884a9f9cf9a9c615a590b2c6d5cd86a2
#
_entry.id   884a9f9cf9a9c615a590b2c6d5cd86a2
#
_cell.length_a   1.000
_cell.length_b   1.000
_cell.length_c   1.000
_cell.angle_alpha   90.00
_cell.angle_beta   90.00
_cell.angle_gamma   90.00
#
_symmetry.space_group_name_H-M   'P 1'
#
loop_
_entity.id
_entity.type
_entity.pdbx_description
1 polymer ?
#
loop_
_entity_poly.entity_id
_entity_poly.type
_entity_poly.pdbx_seq_one_letter_code
_entity_poly.pdbx_strand_id
1 'polypeptide(L)'
;MTTVISKKRLIITLSIFLAISLSCQTPNKKTESSSKEVSIKILGTIQDGGMPHLGCSKKCCINYYSKGFPKKRVVSLGISNTKYNKHYLIEASPDINYQLKDLLEDNNPSKSLDGIFLTHAHMGHYSGLLNLGRESFNSASVPLFVMPKMGEFISSNGPWDQLVKLKNVELNNIFNEKEEALEENLSIIPLLVPHRDEY
;
A
#
# COMPACT_ATOMS: atom_id res chain seq x y z
N MET A 1 -84.47 -17.96 1.22
CA MET A 1 -84.22 -16.75 0.40
C MET A 1 -82.74 -16.71 0.12
N THR A 2 -82.32 -17.25 -1.03
CA THR A 2 -80.93 -17.56 -1.35
C THR A 2 -80.38 -16.39 -2.26
N THR A 3 -79.44 -15.66 -1.75
CA THR A 3 -78.88 -14.55 -2.51
C THR A 3 -77.71 -15.07 -3.38
N VAL A 4 -77.93 -15.11 -4.68
CA VAL A 4 -76.94 -15.45 -5.70
C VAL A 4 -76.01 -14.24 -5.88
N ILE A 5 -74.79 -14.28 -5.36
CA ILE A 5 -73.77 -13.25 -5.60
C ILE A 5 -73.12 -13.55 -6.95
N SER A 6 -73.30 -12.59 -7.88
CA SER A 6 -72.89 -12.69 -9.28
C SER A 6 -71.37 -12.80 -9.43
N LYS A 7 -70.90 -13.89 -10.09
CA LYS A 7 -69.49 -14.18 -10.41
C LYS A 7 -68.76 -13.12 -11.24
N LYS A 8 -69.48 -12.12 -11.78
CA LYS A 8 -68.87 -11.07 -12.62
C LYS A 8 -68.12 -9.97 -11.87
N ARG A 9 -68.39 -9.76 -10.58
CA ARG A 9 -67.69 -8.73 -9.78
C ARG A 9 -66.34 -9.20 -9.23
N LEU A 10 -66.06 -10.49 -9.17
CA LEU A 10 -64.80 -11.03 -8.65
C LEU A 10 -63.63 -10.98 -9.65
N ILE A 11 -63.95 -10.97 -10.98
CA ILE A 11 -62.94 -10.99 -12.03
C ILE A 11 -62.34 -9.58 -12.24
N ILE A 12 -63.10 -8.50 -12.02
CA ILE A 12 -62.63 -7.12 -12.21
C ILE A 12 -61.67 -6.67 -11.07
N THR A 13 -61.90 -7.16 -9.85
CA THR A 13 -60.99 -6.84 -8.72
C THR A 13 -59.64 -7.55 -8.78
N LEU A 14 -59.61 -8.73 -9.38
CA LEU A 14 -58.36 -9.49 -9.52
C LEU A 14 -57.44 -8.94 -10.61
N SER A 15 -58.05 -8.34 -11.69
CA SER A 15 -57.28 -7.74 -12.79
C SER A 15 -56.62 -6.41 -12.44
N ILE A 16 -57.16 -5.66 -11.45
CA ILE A 16 -56.58 -4.38 -11.00
C ILE A 16 -55.39 -4.65 -10.05
N PHE A 17 -55.38 -5.72 -9.29
CA PHE A 17 -54.21 -6.06 -8.43
C PHE A 17 -53.01 -6.60 -9.20
N LEU A 18 -53.21 -7.17 -10.39
CA LEU A 18 -52.11 -7.70 -11.20
C LEU A 18 -51.38 -6.64 -12.02
N ALA A 19 -51.98 -5.46 -12.19
CA ALA A 19 -51.39 -4.34 -12.97
C ALA A 19 -50.46 -3.43 -12.15
N ILE A 20 -50.46 -3.56 -10.79
CA ILE A 20 -49.64 -2.66 -9.91
C ILE A 20 -48.30 -3.29 -9.58
N SER A 21 -48.05 -4.54 -9.88
CA SER A 21 -46.77 -5.23 -9.57
C SER A 21 -45.68 -5.10 -10.68
N LEU A 22 -45.91 -4.34 -11.74
CA LEU A 22 -44.98 -4.23 -12.87
C LEU A 22 -44.31 -2.85 -13.01
N SER A 23 -44.13 -2.13 -11.92
CA SER A 23 -43.44 -0.83 -11.99
C SER A 23 -42.57 -0.64 -10.79
N CYS A 24 -41.32 -0.97 -10.92
CA CYS A 24 -40.08 -0.38 -10.44
C CYS A 24 -38.95 -1.40 -10.38
N GLN A 25 -38.53 -1.86 -11.55
CA GLN A 25 -37.14 -2.28 -11.69
C GLN A 25 -36.37 -1.06 -12.15
N THR A 26 -35.87 -0.26 -11.21
CA THR A 26 -34.78 0.66 -11.49
C THR A 26 -33.63 -0.20 -12.00
N PRO A 27 -33.04 0.13 -13.16
CA PRO A 27 -31.83 -0.56 -13.57
C PRO A 27 -30.77 -0.25 -12.51
N ASN A 28 -30.39 -1.30 -11.77
CA ASN A 28 -29.26 -1.26 -10.90
C ASN A 28 -28.04 -1.01 -11.80
N LYS A 29 -27.72 0.28 -11.99
CA LYS A 29 -26.50 0.71 -12.64
C LYS A 29 -25.38 0.23 -11.72
N LYS A 30 -24.94 -1.03 -11.93
CA LYS A 30 -23.63 -1.46 -11.43
C LYS A 30 -22.67 -0.41 -11.95
N THR A 31 -22.27 0.50 -11.09
CA THR A 31 -21.08 1.30 -11.30
C THR A 31 -19.98 0.24 -11.38
N GLU A 32 -19.59 -0.13 -12.58
CA GLU A 32 -18.33 -0.79 -12.79
C GLU A 32 -17.30 0.19 -12.25
N SER A 33 -16.88 -0.05 -11.02
CA SER A 33 -15.64 0.48 -10.50
C SER A 33 -14.59 -0.09 -11.43
N SER A 34 -14.18 0.69 -12.42
CA SER A 34 -12.95 0.46 -13.15
C SER A 34 -11.85 0.40 -12.07
N SER A 35 -11.56 -0.80 -11.61
CA SER A 35 -10.43 -1.01 -10.71
C SER A 35 -9.21 -0.60 -11.49
N LYS A 36 -8.61 0.53 -11.11
CA LYS A 36 -7.37 0.98 -11.72
C LYS A 36 -6.38 -0.16 -11.54
N GLU A 37 -5.80 -0.64 -12.62
CA GLU A 37 -4.84 -1.76 -12.59
C GLU A 37 -3.63 -1.42 -11.70
N VAL A 38 -3.19 -0.15 -11.73
CA VAL A 38 -2.10 0.37 -10.90
C VAL A 38 -2.65 1.43 -9.94
N SER A 39 -2.27 1.32 -8.68
CA SER A 39 -2.62 2.28 -7.64
C SER A 39 -1.41 2.62 -6.77
N ILE A 40 -1.40 3.86 -6.26
CA ILE A 40 -0.42 4.33 -5.28
C ILE A 40 -1.15 4.62 -3.97
N LYS A 41 -0.63 4.06 -2.88
CA LYS A 41 -1.13 4.25 -1.52
C LYS A 41 -0.12 5.05 -0.69
N ILE A 42 -0.56 6.12 -0.06
CA ILE A 42 0.27 6.87 0.91
C ILE A 42 0.28 6.09 2.22
N LEU A 43 1.45 5.58 2.62
CA LEU A 43 1.63 4.75 3.81
C LEU A 43 2.18 5.53 5.01
N GLY A 44 2.71 6.72 4.77
CA GLY A 44 3.19 7.64 5.79
C GLY A 44 3.55 8.99 5.19
N THR A 45 3.53 10.04 6.03
CA THR A 45 3.74 11.43 5.60
C THR A 45 4.62 12.24 6.55
N ILE A 46 5.21 11.59 7.57
CA ILE A 46 6.02 12.27 8.56
C ILE A 46 7.49 12.16 8.18
N GLN A 47 8.28 13.17 8.54
CA GLN A 47 9.71 13.19 8.34
C GLN A 47 10.42 12.08 9.16
N ASP A 48 11.66 11.81 8.88
CA ASP A 48 12.51 10.70 9.34
C ASP A 48 12.42 10.35 10.82
N GLY A 49 12.39 11.36 11.69
CA GLY A 49 12.36 11.17 13.14
C GLY A 49 11.00 10.74 13.69
N GLY A 50 9.97 10.66 12.86
CA GLY A 50 8.63 10.21 13.24
C GLY A 50 7.82 11.26 14.04
N MET A 51 6.57 10.89 14.37
CA MET A 51 5.71 11.67 15.26
C MET A 51 4.94 10.74 16.21
N PRO A 52 5.15 10.86 17.54
CA PRO A 52 5.96 11.86 18.21
C PRO A 52 7.46 11.70 17.93
N HIS A 53 8.17 12.83 17.83
CA HIS A 53 9.61 12.84 17.64
C HIS A 53 10.33 12.57 18.97
N LEU A 54 11.39 11.76 18.94
CA LEU A 54 12.17 11.43 20.12
C LEU A 54 12.71 12.69 20.83
N GLY A 55 12.51 12.78 22.13
CA GLY A 55 12.97 13.92 22.96
C GLY A 55 12.21 15.22 22.72
N CYS A 56 11.22 15.27 21.88
CA CYS A 56 10.45 16.49 21.61
C CYS A 56 9.45 16.78 22.74
N SER A 57 9.64 17.91 23.42
CA SER A 57 8.77 18.44 24.47
C SER A 57 7.73 19.46 23.97
N LYS A 58 7.69 19.72 22.66
CA LYS A 58 6.75 20.67 22.06
C LYS A 58 5.32 20.12 22.06
N LYS A 59 4.36 21.02 22.05
CA LYS A 59 2.92 20.72 22.10
C LYS A 59 2.47 19.70 21.04
N CYS A 60 3.09 19.74 19.85
CA CYS A 60 2.82 18.78 18.77
C CYS A 60 3.12 17.32 19.16
N CYS A 61 4.17 17.07 19.96
CA CYS A 61 4.58 15.72 20.36
C CYS A 61 3.97 15.30 21.70
N ILE A 62 3.89 16.23 22.68
CA ILE A 62 3.33 15.95 24.02
C ILE A 62 1.92 15.41 23.94
N ASN A 63 1.08 15.95 23.04
CA ASN A 63 -0.28 15.50 22.88
C ASN A 63 -0.40 14.01 22.49
N TYR A 64 0.58 13.45 21.77
CA TYR A 64 0.60 12.02 21.45
C TYR A 64 0.85 11.16 22.68
N TYR A 65 1.74 11.60 23.58
CA TYR A 65 2.04 10.85 24.80
C TYR A 65 0.92 10.99 25.84
N SER A 66 0.34 12.18 26.01
CA SER A 66 -0.63 12.46 27.06
C SER A 66 -2.08 12.16 26.67
N LYS A 67 -2.44 12.24 25.40
CA LYS A 67 -3.82 12.08 24.90
C LYS A 67 -4.04 10.79 24.11
N GLY A 68 -3.00 9.96 23.94
CA GLY A 68 -3.11 8.70 23.21
C GLY A 68 -3.46 8.85 21.74
N PHE A 69 -3.06 9.95 21.09
CA PHE A 69 -3.25 10.09 19.65
C PHE A 69 -2.52 8.98 18.90
N PRO A 70 -3.10 8.47 17.82
CA PRO A 70 -2.45 7.43 17.02
C PRO A 70 -1.13 7.95 16.44
N LYS A 71 -0.07 7.14 16.54
CA LYS A 71 1.22 7.43 15.96
C LYS A 71 1.06 7.71 14.47
N LYS A 72 1.67 8.80 13.97
CA LYS A 72 1.79 9.07 12.55
C LYS A 72 3.06 8.42 12.01
N ARG A 73 2.97 7.82 10.85
CA ARG A 73 4.06 7.05 10.25
C ARG A 73 5.00 7.90 9.41
N VAL A 74 6.25 7.51 9.39
CA VAL A 74 7.29 8.08 8.54
C VAL A 74 6.94 7.88 7.07
N VAL A 75 7.40 8.79 6.22
CA VAL A 75 7.08 8.81 4.79
C VAL A 75 7.38 7.47 4.12
N SER A 76 6.41 6.98 3.37
CA SER A 76 6.53 5.83 2.49
C SER A 76 5.32 5.77 1.55
N LEU A 77 5.51 5.18 0.38
CA LEU A 77 4.45 4.91 -0.59
C LEU A 77 4.41 3.42 -0.91
N GLY A 78 3.21 2.91 -1.13
CA GLY A 78 2.99 1.58 -1.67
C GLY A 78 2.47 1.67 -3.10
N ILE A 79 2.96 0.83 -3.98
CA ILE A 79 2.45 0.66 -5.34
C ILE A 79 1.85 -0.74 -5.43
N SER A 80 0.62 -0.83 -5.92
CA SER A 80 -0.05 -2.11 -6.19
C SER A 80 -0.46 -2.17 -7.66
N ASN A 81 -0.03 -3.24 -8.34
CA ASN A 81 -0.47 -3.58 -9.69
C ASN A 81 -1.34 -4.83 -9.63
N THR A 82 -2.65 -4.64 -9.67
CA THR A 82 -3.62 -5.73 -9.49
C THR A 82 -3.67 -6.68 -10.68
N LYS A 83 -3.31 -6.21 -11.88
CA LYS A 83 -3.25 -7.04 -13.10
C LYS A 83 -2.21 -8.15 -12.96
N TYR A 84 -1.06 -7.85 -12.35
CA TYR A 84 0.05 -8.78 -12.20
C TYR A 84 0.19 -9.31 -10.76
N ASN A 85 -0.68 -8.88 -9.84
CA ASN A 85 -0.61 -9.18 -8.40
C ASN A 85 0.77 -8.81 -7.82
N LYS A 86 1.27 -7.61 -8.14
CA LYS A 86 2.58 -7.09 -7.74
C LYS A 86 2.45 -5.94 -6.76
N HIS A 87 3.36 -5.91 -5.78
CA HIS A 87 3.38 -4.91 -4.73
C HIS A 87 4.80 -4.41 -4.48
N TYR A 88 4.97 -3.09 -4.58
CA TYR A 88 6.25 -2.42 -4.36
C TYR A 88 6.14 -1.40 -3.25
N LEU A 89 7.22 -1.25 -2.49
CA LEU A 89 7.33 -0.25 -1.43
C LEU A 89 8.37 0.80 -1.81
N ILE A 90 8.05 2.07 -1.67
CA ILE A 90 9.02 3.16 -1.74
C ILE A 90 9.33 3.57 -0.31
N GLU A 91 10.57 3.45 0.10
CA GLU A 91 11.18 3.60 1.40
C GLU A 91 10.88 2.46 2.39
N ALA A 92 11.92 1.98 3.04
CA ALA A 92 11.84 1.06 4.16
C ALA A 92 11.99 1.83 5.48
N SER A 93 10.95 2.55 5.85
CA SER A 93 10.94 3.40 7.04
C SER A 93 10.94 2.60 8.35
N PRO A 94 11.19 3.24 9.51
CA PRO A 94 11.05 2.57 10.83
C PRO A 94 9.66 1.98 11.09
N ASP A 95 8.65 2.41 10.34
CA ASP A 95 7.26 1.96 10.46
C ASP A 95 6.88 0.86 9.45
N ILE A 96 7.85 0.25 8.79
CA ILE A 96 7.67 -0.73 7.69
C ILE A 96 6.69 -1.85 8.05
N ASN A 97 6.66 -2.32 9.30
CA ASN A 97 5.77 -3.40 9.73
C ASN A 97 4.30 -3.06 9.51
N TYR A 98 3.92 -1.81 9.81
CA TYR A 98 2.55 -1.34 9.59
C TYR A 98 2.30 -0.97 8.14
N GLN A 99 3.31 -0.40 7.48
CA GLN A 99 3.23 0.04 6.09
C GLN A 99 3.08 -1.16 5.15
N LEU A 100 3.86 -2.20 5.37
CA LEU A 100 3.77 -3.44 4.60
C LEU A 100 2.44 -4.15 4.84
N LYS A 101 1.98 -4.20 6.11
CA LYS A 101 0.65 -4.74 6.41
C LYS A 101 -0.46 -4.00 5.65
N ASP A 102 -0.41 -2.67 5.64
CA ASP A 102 -1.42 -1.85 4.96
C ASP A 102 -1.33 -1.95 3.43
N LEU A 103 -0.13 -2.17 2.88
CA LEU A 103 0.07 -2.37 1.45
C LEU A 103 -0.52 -3.71 0.98
N LEU A 104 -0.34 -4.77 1.78
CA LEU A 104 -0.76 -6.14 1.45
C LEU A 104 -2.15 -6.50 2.00
N GLU A 105 -2.98 -5.54 2.34
CA GLU A 105 -4.18 -5.49 3.17
C GLU A 105 -5.07 -6.73 3.29
N ASP A 106 -5.19 -7.62 2.44
CA ASP A 106 -6.31 -8.59 2.48
C ASP A 106 -6.01 -9.91 3.19
N ASN A 107 -4.99 -9.99 4.06
CA ASN A 107 -4.54 -11.26 4.66
C ASN A 107 -4.41 -12.40 3.61
N ASN A 108 -4.21 -12.04 2.36
CA ASN A 108 -4.05 -12.99 1.28
C ASN A 108 -2.60 -13.50 1.29
N PRO A 109 -2.36 -14.77 1.65
CA PRO A 109 -1.01 -15.32 1.72
C PRO A 109 -0.30 -15.38 0.36
N SER A 110 -1.02 -15.14 -0.74
CA SER A 110 -0.44 -15.07 -2.08
C SER A 110 0.14 -13.69 -2.41
N LYS A 111 -0.11 -12.66 -1.58
CA LYS A 111 0.49 -11.35 -1.76
C LYS A 111 1.91 -11.34 -1.21
N SER A 112 2.85 -10.95 -2.04
CA SER A 112 4.26 -10.81 -1.73
C SER A 112 4.72 -9.37 -1.88
N LEU A 113 5.83 -9.02 -1.27
CA LEU A 113 6.55 -7.80 -1.56
C LEU A 113 7.50 -8.08 -2.72
N ASP A 114 7.23 -7.47 -3.87
CA ASP A 114 7.95 -7.73 -5.12
C ASP A 114 9.14 -6.80 -5.32
N GLY A 115 9.29 -5.78 -4.47
CA GLY A 115 10.47 -4.94 -4.43
C GLY A 115 10.33 -3.73 -3.53
N ILE A 116 11.50 -3.18 -3.17
CA ILE A 116 11.63 -1.95 -2.38
C ILE A 116 12.52 -0.98 -3.14
N PHE A 117 12.10 0.27 -3.24
CA PHE A 117 12.90 1.37 -3.78
C PHE A 117 13.38 2.24 -2.63
N LEU A 118 14.70 2.48 -2.55
CA LEU A 118 15.27 3.42 -1.59
C LEU A 118 15.78 4.65 -2.30
N THR A 119 15.43 5.82 -1.79
CA THR A 119 15.85 7.08 -2.40
C THR A 119 17.23 7.51 -1.91
N HIS A 120 17.50 7.47 -0.60
CA HIS A 120 18.74 7.95 -0.02
C HIS A 120 19.00 7.42 1.40
N ALA A 121 20.21 7.65 1.92
CA ALA A 121 20.69 7.10 3.18
C ALA A 121 20.40 7.98 4.40
N HIS A 122 19.22 8.57 4.52
CA HIS A 122 18.72 9.09 5.78
C HIS A 122 17.92 8.05 6.53
N MET A 123 18.07 7.97 7.84
CA MET A 123 17.59 6.85 8.67
C MET A 123 16.10 6.53 8.52
N GLY A 124 15.28 7.52 8.25
CA GLY A 124 13.84 7.34 8.05
C GLY A 124 13.48 6.58 6.78
N HIS A 125 14.42 6.41 5.84
CA HIS A 125 14.17 5.84 4.51
C HIS A 125 14.67 4.39 4.36
N TYR A 126 15.61 3.94 5.20
CA TYR A 126 16.21 2.61 5.05
C TYR A 126 16.34 1.79 6.33
N SER A 127 16.15 2.39 7.52
CA SER A 127 16.35 1.67 8.79
C SER A 127 15.39 0.50 8.99
N GLY A 128 14.22 0.57 8.40
CA GLY A 128 13.23 -0.52 8.44
C GLY A 128 13.64 -1.78 7.68
N LEU A 129 14.66 -1.72 6.81
CA LEU A 129 15.20 -2.90 6.12
C LEU A 129 15.59 -4.01 7.09
N LEU A 130 16.02 -3.68 8.31
CA LEU A 130 16.39 -4.67 9.32
C LEU A 130 15.25 -5.65 9.64
N ASN A 131 14.00 -5.23 9.46
CA ASN A 131 12.85 -6.10 9.64
C ASN A 131 12.72 -7.20 8.56
N LEU A 132 13.47 -7.10 7.47
CA LEU A 132 13.53 -8.16 6.46
C LEU A 132 14.49 -9.30 6.86
N GLY A 133 15.30 -9.06 7.87
CA GLY A 133 16.28 -10.02 8.36
C GLY A 133 15.67 -11.23 9.07
N ARG A 134 16.55 -12.15 9.41
CA ARG A 134 16.28 -13.47 10.00
C ARG A 134 15.47 -13.40 11.29
N GLU A 135 15.67 -12.36 12.10
CA GLU A 135 15.05 -12.20 13.41
C GLU A 135 13.58 -11.72 13.33
N SER A 136 13.12 -11.31 12.14
CA SER A 136 11.76 -10.79 11.93
C SER A 136 11.10 -11.49 10.73
N PHE A 137 11.08 -10.86 9.56
CA PHE A 137 10.36 -11.37 8.39
C PHE A 137 11.08 -12.53 7.69
N ASN A 138 12.43 -12.60 7.82
CA ASN A 138 13.29 -13.58 7.16
C ASN A 138 12.96 -13.72 5.67
N SER A 139 12.92 -12.58 4.96
CA SER A 139 12.60 -12.56 3.55
C SER A 139 13.59 -13.35 2.70
N ALA A 140 13.16 -13.75 1.51
CA ALA A 140 13.97 -14.49 0.55
C ALA A 140 14.13 -13.64 -0.73
N SER A 141 15.31 -13.05 -0.90
CA SER A 141 15.73 -12.31 -2.11
C SER A 141 14.73 -11.24 -2.58
N VAL A 142 14.19 -10.44 -1.63
CA VAL A 142 13.36 -9.30 -2.02
C VAL A 142 14.19 -8.32 -2.83
N PRO A 143 13.80 -7.96 -4.07
CA PRO A 143 14.51 -6.97 -4.89
C PRO A 143 14.60 -5.63 -4.18
N LEU A 144 15.81 -5.09 -4.06
CA LEU A 144 16.08 -3.78 -3.48
C LEU A 144 16.65 -2.85 -4.55
N PHE A 145 15.81 -1.99 -5.08
CA PHE A 145 16.15 -1.05 -6.15
C PHE A 145 16.79 0.20 -5.57
N VAL A 146 18.04 0.44 -5.93
CA VAL A 146 18.87 1.51 -5.35
C VAL A 146 19.79 2.11 -6.42
N MET A 147 20.12 3.39 -6.29
CA MET A 147 21.23 3.95 -7.06
C MET A 147 22.58 3.42 -6.53
N PRO A 148 23.65 3.40 -7.35
CA PRO A 148 24.92 2.74 -7.01
C PRO A 148 25.51 3.12 -5.65
N LYS A 149 25.55 4.42 -5.31
CA LYS A 149 26.05 4.87 -3.99
C LYS A 149 25.25 4.29 -2.82
N MET A 150 23.92 4.25 -2.96
CA MET A 150 23.06 3.65 -1.93
C MET A 150 23.25 2.13 -1.84
N GLY A 151 23.44 1.47 -2.97
CA GLY A 151 23.77 0.04 -3.03
C GLY A 151 25.10 -0.28 -2.35
N GLU A 152 26.14 0.54 -2.58
CA GLU A 152 27.43 0.45 -1.90
C GLU A 152 27.27 0.65 -0.38
N PHE A 153 26.54 1.68 0.02
CA PHE A 153 26.25 1.95 1.43
C PHE A 153 25.60 0.73 2.12
N ILE A 154 24.55 0.15 1.55
CA ILE A 154 23.84 -1.01 2.11
C ILE A 154 24.75 -2.24 2.18
N SER A 155 25.55 -2.51 1.13
CA SER A 155 26.38 -3.71 1.05
C SER A 155 27.67 -3.63 1.88
N SER A 156 28.12 -2.41 2.26
CA SER A 156 29.39 -2.19 2.97
C SER A 156 29.23 -1.91 4.45
N ASN A 157 28.00 -1.62 4.91
CA ASN A 157 27.77 -1.21 6.29
C ASN A 157 26.90 -2.22 7.04
N GLY A 158 27.41 -2.70 8.18
CA GLY A 158 26.60 -3.48 9.11
C GLY A 158 25.55 -2.61 9.82
N PRO A 159 24.39 -3.19 10.14
CA PRO A 159 24.00 -4.59 9.93
C PRO A 159 23.31 -4.88 8.58
N TRP A 160 23.17 -3.89 7.67
CA TRP A 160 22.45 -4.06 6.39
C TRP A 160 23.17 -5.00 5.41
N ASP A 161 24.51 -5.02 5.43
CA ASP A 161 25.35 -5.95 4.62
C ASP A 161 24.98 -7.42 4.88
N GLN A 162 24.54 -7.75 6.09
CA GLN A 162 24.07 -9.08 6.44
C GLN A 162 22.83 -9.49 5.64
N LEU A 163 21.91 -8.56 5.40
CA LEU A 163 20.70 -8.81 4.62
C LEU A 163 21.03 -9.22 3.17
N VAL A 164 22.06 -8.58 2.60
CA VAL A 164 22.55 -8.91 1.25
C VAL A 164 23.29 -10.27 1.28
N LYS A 165 24.20 -10.48 2.22
CA LYS A 165 24.96 -11.72 2.36
C LYS A 165 24.08 -12.94 2.60
N LEU A 166 23.03 -12.80 3.38
CA LEU A 166 22.06 -13.86 3.71
C LEU A 166 20.94 -13.99 2.67
N LYS A 167 20.96 -13.15 1.62
CA LYS A 167 19.92 -13.11 0.58
C LYS A 167 18.53 -12.84 1.12
N ASN A 168 18.42 -12.04 2.16
CA ASN A 168 17.13 -11.50 2.56
C ASN A 168 16.67 -10.45 1.55
N VAL A 169 17.61 -9.67 1.00
CA VAL A 169 17.40 -8.74 -0.10
C VAL A 169 18.40 -8.99 -1.23
N GLU A 170 18.04 -8.59 -2.44
CA GLU A 170 18.90 -8.64 -3.63
C GLU A 170 19.03 -7.24 -4.21
N LEU A 171 20.27 -6.72 -4.31
CA LEU A 171 20.54 -5.38 -4.83
C LEU A 171 20.32 -5.32 -6.33
N ASN A 172 19.46 -4.40 -6.77
CA ASN A 172 19.20 -4.07 -8.16
C ASN A 172 19.54 -2.60 -8.39
N ASN A 173 20.60 -2.36 -9.15
CA ASN A 173 21.04 -0.99 -9.44
C ASN A 173 20.13 -0.32 -10.47
N ILE A 174 19.56 0.81 -10.11
CA ILE A 174 18.82 1.72 -10.98
C ILE A 174 19.65 3.00 -11.22
N PHE A 175 19.39 3.71 -12.30
CA PHE A 175 20.26 4.82 -12.71
C PHE A 175 19.43 6.05 -13.04
N ASN A 176 20.03 7.24 -12.80
CA ASN A 176 19.39 8.51 -13.10
C ASN A 176 18.84 8.57 -14.52
N GLU A 177 17.59 9.00 -14.66
CA GLU A 177 16.87 9.17 -15.93
C GLU A 177 16.75 7.90 -16.80
N LYS A 178 17.06 6.73 -16.25
CA LYS A 178 16.86 5.46 -16.94
C LYS A 178 15.58 4.80 -16.47
N GLU A 179 14.75 4.44 -17.41
CA GLU A 179 13.52 3.70 -17.14
C GLU A 179 13.84 2.29 -16.68
N GLU A 180 13.20 1.91 -15.57
CA GLU A 180 13.16 0.55 -15.05
C GLU A 180 11.75 0.00 -15.26
N ALA A 181 11.59 -0.95 -16.17
CA ALA A 181 10.32 -1.60 -16.44
C ALA A 181 10.07 -2.68 -15.39
N LEU A 182 8.98 -2.53 -14.63
CA LEU A 182 8.56 -3.51 -13.61
C LEU A 182 7.59 -4.52 -14.20
N GLU A 183 6.57 -4.04 -14.91
CA GLU A 183 5.62 -4.82 -15.70
C GLU A 183 5.31 -4.06 -17.00
N GLU A 184 4.53 -4.70 -17.89
CA GLU A 184 4.11 -4.10 -19.16
C GLU A 184 3.46 -2.71 -19.02
N ASN A 185 2.72 -2.50 -17.92
CA ASN A 185 1.93 -1.29 -17.65
C ASN A 185 2.50 -0.44 -16.52
N LEU A 186 3.70 -0.75 -16.03
CA LEU A 186 4.32 -0.04 -14.90
C LEU A 186 5.84 0.05 -15.09
N SER A 187 6.34 1.27 -15.10
CA SER A 187 7.78 1.55 -15.04
C SER A 187 8.08 2.65 -14.03
N ILE A 188 9.33 2.74 -13.62
CA ILE A 188 9.85 3.79 -12.73
C ILE A 188 11.05 4.45 -13.39
N ILE A 189 11.12 5.76 -13.30
CA ILE A 189 12.26 6.56 -13.75
C ILE A 189 12.85 7.26 -12.53
N PRO A 190 14.02 6.84 -12.03
CA PRO A 190 14.69 7.52 -10.92
C PRO A 190 15.28 8.84 -11.38
N LEU A 191 15.08 9.89 -10.56
CA LEU A 191 15.64 11.21 -10.83
C LEU A 191 16.59 11.61 -9.69
N LEU A 192 17.83 11.90 -10.04
CA LEU A 192 18.80 12.44 -9.09
C LEU A 192 18.49 13.91 -8.85
N VAL A 193 18.23 14.27 -7.60
CA VAL A 193 17.93 15.64 -7.18
C VAL A 193 18.95 16.12 -6.16
N PRO A 194 19.22 17.44 -6.09
CA PRO A 194 20.06 18.01 -5.02
C PRO A 194 19.43 17.71 -3.66
N HIS A 195 20.20 17.12 -2.78
CA HIS A 195 19.82 16.83 -1.42
C HIS A 195 21.05 16.92 -0.52
N ARG A 196 20.83 16.92 0.79
CA ARG A 196 21.89 16.81 1.77
C ARG A 196 22.61 15.47 1.57
N ASP A 197 23.90 15.49 1.33
CA ASP A 197 24.69 14.31 0.94
C ASP A 197 25.82 14.10 1.99
N GLU A 198 25.51 13.34 3.02
CA GLU A 198 26.45 12.94 4.07
C GLU A 198 27.17 11.61 3.77
N TYR A 199 26.74 10.87 2.70
CA TYR A 199 27.26 9.54 2.35
C TYR A 199 27.58 9.39 0.87
#